data_d28bbb50e327192653f4c551d2315d2a
#
_entry.id   d28bbb50e327192653f4c551d2315d2a
#
_cell.length_a   1.000
_cell.length_b   1.000
_cell.length_c   1.000
_cell.angle_alpha   90.00
_cell.angle_beta   90.00
_cell.angle_gamma   90.00
#
_symmetry.space_group_name_H-M   'P 1'
#
loop_
_entity.id
_entity.type
_entity.pdbx_description
1 polymer ?
#
loop_
_entity_poly.entity_id
_entity_poly.type
_entity_poly.pdbx_seq_one_letter_code
_entity_poly.pdbx_strand_id
1 'polypeptide(L)'
;MGVKIIFRNKKEYRGEQIADIFVKSPKNLKSINCPVRLNSSSIDEFLLIFLVAAKAKGISYFKDLGELNQKESPRLKWGSRILNLMGVKNQLTSSSIKIFGNPEINLKKKITIKNFLKDHRVFMSSVIAALSFGGEWHIHDKNSIKTSFPDFLKILNNLQK
;
A
#
# COMPACT_ATOMS: atom_id res chain seq x y z
N MET A 1 -9.48 -1.55 10.74
CA MET A 1 -10.12 -1.56 9.41
C MET A 1 -11.06 -2.76 9.22
N GLY A 2 -11.19 -3.63 10.24
CA GLY A 2 -12.14 -4.75 10.26
C GLY A 2 -11.66 -6.04 9.59
N VAL A 3 -10.41 -6.10 9.16
CA VAL A 3 -9.80 -7.33 8.63
C VAL A 3 -9.48 -8.28 9.78
N LYS A 4 -9.86 -9.55 9.64
CA LYS A 4 -9.47 -10.59 10.58
C LYS A 4 -8.20 -11.26 10.08
N ILE A 5 -7.13 -11.17 10.88
CA ILE A 5 -5.84 -11.81 10.62
C ILE A 5 -5.62 -12.86 11.70
N ILE A 6 -5.31 -14.09 11.31
CA ILE A 6 -5.07 -15.22 12.22
C ILE A 6 -3.67 -15.75 11.94
N PHE A 7 -2.86 -15.83 12.96
CA PHE A 7 -1.54 -16.46 12.93
C PHE A 7 -1.65 -17.90 13.37
N ARG A 8 -1.22 -18.86 12.53
CA ARG A 8 -1.19 -20.29 12.78
C ARG A 8 0.24 -20.80 12.75
N ASN A 9 0.49 -21.97 13.32
CA ASN A 9 1.79 -22.66 13.28
C ASN A 9 2.96 -21.74 13.68
N LYS A 10 2.73 -20.93 14.74
CA LYS A 10 3.76 -20.03 15.26
C LYS A 10 4.99 -20.81 15.68
N LYS A 11 6.14 -20.42 15.21
CA LYS A 11 7.46 -21.00 15.49
C LYS A 11 8.46 -19.89 15.75
N GLU A 12 9.55 -20.24 16.37
CA GLU A 12 10.76 -19.44 16.38
C GLU A 12 11.79 -20.06 15.42
N TYR A 13 12.38 -19.24 14.59
CA TYR A 13 13.45 -19.65 13.68
C TYR A 13 14.57 -18.61 13.73
N ARG A 14 15.75 -19.01 14.22
CA ARG A 14 16.92 -18.14 14.36
C ARG A 14 16.65 -16.84 15.13
N GLY A 15 15.85 -16.90 16.20
CA GLY A 15 15.47 -15.73 17.00
C GLY A 15 14.31 -14.91 16.47
N GLU A 16 13.77 -15.26 15.31
CA GLU A 16 12.64 -14.57 14.69
C GLU A 16 11.34 -15.37 14.81
N GLN A 17 10.25 -14.69 15.09
CA GLN A 17 8.93 -15.31 15.12
C GLN A 17 8.39 -15.48 13.71
N ILE A 18 8.06 -16.71 13.32
CA ILE A 18 7.45 -17.04 12.03
C ILE A 18 6.07 -17.67 12.25
N ALA A 19 5.18 -17.48 11.30
CA ALA A 19 3.83 -18.05 11.34
C ALA A 19 3.22 -18.14 9.94
N ASP A 20 2.24 -19.04 9.80
CA ASP A 20 1.30 -18.99 8.68
C ASP A 20 0.27 -17.90 8.94
N ILE A 21 0.05 -17.04 7.96
CA ILE A 21 -0.88 -15.91 8.07
C ILE A 21 -2.14 -16.23 7.27
N PHE A 22 -3.27 -16.37 7.98
CA PHE A 22 -4.57 -16.50 7.36
C PHE A 22 -5.31 -15.17 7.42
N VAL A 23 -5.71 -14.64 6.25
CA VAL A 23 -6.44 -13.37 6.13
C VAL A 23 -7.78 -13.65 5.47
N LYS A 24 -8.87 -13.18 6.10
CA LYS A 24 -10.20 -13.17 5.49
C LYS A 24 -10.63 -11.73 5.23
N SER A 25 -10.89 -11.41 3.96
CA SER A 25 -11.41 -10.10 3.58
C SER A 25 -12.79 -9.86 4.21
N PRO A 26 -13.04 -8.73 4.86
CA PRO A 26 -14.36 -8.36 5.33
C PRO A 26 -15.23 -7.94 4.14
N LYS A 27 -16.56 -8.05 4.28
CA LYS A 27 -17.50 -7.53 3.27
C LYS A 27 -17.30 -6.03 3.04
N ASN A 28 -17.01 -5.29 4.11
CA ASN A 28 -16.77 -3.85 4.06
C ASN A 28 -15.55 -3.50 4.91
N LEU A 29 -14.60 -2.80 4.32
CA LEU A 29 -13.48 -2.18 5.03
C LEU A 29 -13.95 -0.90 5.73
N LYS A 30 -13.48 -0.68 6.95
CA LYS A 30 -13.76 0.52 7.74
C LYS A 30 -12.57 1.47 7.73
N SER A 31 -12.86 2.77 7.66
CA SER A 31 -11.84 3.80 7.84
C SER A 31 -11.17 3.71 9.22
N ILE A 32 -10.00 4.31 9.36
CA ILE A 32 -9.21 4.29 10.59
C ILE A 32 -8.61 5.66 10.88
N ASN A 33 -8.61 6.03 12.17
CA ASN A 33 -7.68 7.02 12.69
C ASN A 33 -6.46 6.24 13.21
N CYS A 34 -5.36 6.22 12.42
CA CYS A 34 -4.22 5.37 12.71
C CYS A 34 -3.50 5.85 13.96
N PRO A 35 -3.27 4.99 14.98
CA PRO A 35 -2.51 5.35 16.15
C PRO A 35 -1.04 5.64 15.78
N VAL A 36 -0.55 6.84 16.14
CA VAL A 36 0.82 7.30 15.82
C VAL A 36 1.90 6.33 16.33
N ARG A 37 1.68 5.69 17.47
CA ARG A 37 2.61 4.69 18.05
C ARG A 37 2.91 3.49 17.13
N LEU A 38 2.13 3.28 16.08
CA LEU A 38 2.34 2.21 15.10
C LEU A 38 3.17 2.69 13.89
N ASN A 39 3.49 3.98 13.78
CA ASN A 39 4.14 4.50 12.60
C ASN A 39 5.51 3.86 12.35
N SER A 40 6.37 3.78 13.34
CA SER A 40 7.72 3.22 13.19
C SER A 40 7.71 1.76 12.77
N SER A 41 6.85 0.94 13.40
CA SER A 41 6.73 -0.49 13.06
C SER A 41 6.06 -0.76 11.71
N SER A 42 5.36 0.22 11.14
CA SER A 42 4.64 0.09 9.87
C SER A 42 5.16 1.05 8.80
N ILE A 43 6.31 1.69 9.05
CA ILE A 43 6.79 2.80 8.22
C ILE A 43 6.91 2.43 6.73
N ASP A 44 7.32 1.22 6.44
CA ASP A 44 7.53 0.75 5.08
C ASP A 44 6.24 0.26 4.40
N GLU A 45 5.16 0.06 5.15
CA GLU A 45 3.90 -0.50 4.63
C GLU A 45 2.84 0.57 4.33
N PHE A 46 3.09 1.84 4.63
CA PHE A 46 2.08 2.90 4.50
C PHE A 46 1.53 3.05 3.08
N LEU A 47 2.31 2.84 2.03
CA LEU A 47 1.80 2.89 0.66
C LEU A 47 0.68 1.86 0.43
N LEU A 48 0.84 0.63 0.95
CA LEU A 48 -0.19 -0.41 0.88
C LEU A 48 -1.37 -0.08 1.82
N ILE A 49 -1.09 0.44 3.01
CA ILE A 49 -2.13 0.86 3.97
C ILE A 49 -3.01 1.97 3.36
N PHE A 50 -2.44 2.90 2.59
CA PHE A 50 -3.19 3.92 1.88
C PHE A 50 -4.11 3.33 0.80
N LEU A 51 -3.66 2.28 0.09
CA LEU A 51 -4.51 1.56 -0.86
C LEU A 51 -5.69 0.86 -0.16
N VAL A 52 -5.45 0.23 0.99
CA VAL A 52 -6.53 -0.36 1.79
C VAL A 52 -7.49 0.73 2.28
N ALA A 53 -6.97 1.89 2.70
CA ALA A 53 -7.79 3.03 3.09
C ALA A 53 -8.62 3.61 1.93
N ALA A 54 -8.10 3.53 0.70
CA ALA A 54 -8.82 3.95 -0.50
C ALA A 54 -10.10 3.12 -0.77
N LYS A 55 -10.12 1.85 -0.38
CA LYS A 55 -11.31 0.97 -0.45
C LYS A 55 -12.16 0.97 0.82
N ALA A 56 -11.75 1.65 1.88
CA ALA A 56 -12.51 1.68 3.13
C ALA A 56 -13.69 2.65 3.05
N LYS A 57 -14.79 2.35 3.73
CA LYS A 57 -15.91 3.30 3.89
C LYS A 57 -15.53 4.36 4.92
N GLY A 58 -15.58 5.64 4.53
CA GLY A 58 -15.32 6.78 5.41
C GLY A 58 -13.94 7.41 5.20
N ILE A 59 -13.48 8.18 6.19
CA ILE A 59 -12.23 8.95 6.12
C ILE A 59 -11.19 8.30 7.01
N SER A 60 -10.08 7.87 6.41
CA SER A 60 -8.90 7.41 7.16
C SER A 60 -7.93 8.56 7.36
N TYR A 61 -7.33 8.66 8.57
CA TYR A 61 -6.39 9.70 8.90
C TYR A 61 -5.10 9.12 9.47
N PHE A 62 -3.99 9.56 8.91
CA PHE A 62 -2.63 9.15 9.25
C PHE A 62 -1.82 10.39 9.56
N LYS A 63 -1.23 10.45 10.76
CA LYS A 63 -0.45 11.59 11.29
C LYS A 63 1.00 11.22 11.51
N ASP A 64 1.85 12.23 11.63
CA ASP A 64 3.27 12.11 11.99
C ASP A 64 4.06 11.16 11.08
N LEU A 65 3.78 11.25 9.78
CA LEU A 65 4.41 10.46 8.71
C LEU A 65 5.53 11.22 7.97
N GLY A 66 6.09 12.26 8.57
CA GLY A 66 7.15 13.07 7.94
C GLY A 66 8.36 12.24 7.50
N GLU A 67 8.70 11.19 8.26
CA GLU A 67 9.79 10.27 7.95
C GLU A 67 9.63 9.56 6.60
N LEU A 68 8.39 9.32 6.15
CA LEU A 68 8.14 8.71 4.83
C LEU A 68 8.71 9.53 3.66
N ASN A 69 8.89 10.83 3.84
CA ASN A 69 9.48 11.69 2.82
C ASN A 69 11.01 11.69 2.83
N GLN A 70 11.65 11.01 3.79
CA GLN A 70 13.10 10.85 3.92
C GLN A 70 13.60 9.47 3.45
N LYS A 71 12.72 8.65 2.87
CA LYS A 71 13.06 7.34 2.29
C LYS A 71 13.67 7.51 0.89
N GLU A 72 13.84 6.44 0.11
CA GLU A 72 14.42 6.44 -1.24
C GLU A 72 13.71 7.42 -2.19
N SER A 73 12.43 7.61 -1.95
CA SER A 73 11.61 8.68 -2.55
C SER A 73 10.73 9.31 -1.49
N PRO A 74 10.14 10.49 -1.71
CA PRO A 74 9.17 11.08 -0.78
C PRO A 74 7.86 10.27 -0.79
N ARG A 75 7.86 9.11 -0.10
CA ARG A 75 6.79 8.10 -0.15
C ARG A 75 5.42 8.63 0.28
N LEU A 76 5.36 9.57 1.24
CA LEU A 76 4.07 10.18 1.62
C LEU A 76 3.47 10.98 0.44
N LYS A 77 4.31 11.73 -0.27
CA LYS A 77 3.90 12.45 -1.49
C LYS A 77 3.52 11.48 -2.61
N TRP A 78 4.27 10.39 -2.77
CA TRP A 78 3.96 9.36 -3.75
C TRP A 78 2.66 8.64 -3.46
N GLY A 79 2.38 8.32 -2.19
CA GLY A 79 1.09 7.76 -1.79
C GLY A 79 -0.08 8.67 -2.17
N SER A 80 0.01 9.96 -1.85
CA SER A 80 -0.99 10.95 -2.26
C SER A 80 -1.12 11.04 -3.80
N ARG A 81 0.00 11.03 -4.53
CA ARG A 81 0.01 11.08 -6.00
C ARG A 81 -0.67 9.87 -6.63
N ILE A 82 -0.37 8.66 -6.15
CA ILE A 82 -1.02 7.42 -6.62
C ILE A 82 -2.54 7.52 -6.40
N LEU A 83 -2.96 7.91 -5.20
CA LEU A 83 -4.39 8.10 -4.88
C LEU A 83 -5.05 9.12 -5.80
N ASN A 84 -4.41 10.26 -6.07
CA ASN A 84 -4.93 11.27 -6.99
C ASN A 84 -5.06 10.73 -8.42
N LEU A 85 -4.06 10.00 -8.91
CA LEU A 85 -4.11 9.34 -10.22
C LEU A 85 -5.26 8.32 -10.29
N MET A 86 -5.56 7.65 -9.20
CA MET A 86 -6.71 6.75 -9.08
C MET A 86 -8.05 7.50 -8.99
N GLY A 87 -8.03 8.82 -8.73
CA GLY A 87 -9.24 9.60 -8.48
C GLY A 87 -9.77 9.51 -7.05
N VAL A 88 -8.93 9.02 -6.13
CA VAL A 88 -9.25 8.96 -4.70
C VAL A 88 -8.94 10.31 -4.06
N LYS A 89 -9.99 10.98 -3.55
CA LYS A 89 -9.84 12.25 -2.84
C LYS A 89 -8.98 12.06 -1.60
N ASN A 90 -7.96 12.91 -1.45
CA ASN A 90 -7.12 12.94 -0.26
C ASN A 90 -6.67 14.36 0.07
N GLN A 91 -6.26 14.59 1.30
CA GLN A 91 -5.70 15.85 1.80
C GLN A 91 -4.33 15.55 2.41
N LEU A 92 -3.29 16.05 1.77
CA LEU A 92 -1.90 15.87 2.16
C LEU A 92 -1.39 17.12 2.88
N THR A 93 -0.61 16.92 3.96
CA THR A 93 0.27 17.93 4.57
C THR A 93 1.73 17.48 4.49
N SER A 94 2.66 18.22 5.10
CA SER A 94 4.07 17.82 5.19
C SER A 94 4.28 16.47 5.89
N SER A 95 3.41 16.12 6.83
CA SER A 95 3.56 14.93 7.70
C SER A 95 2.28 14.13 7.91
N SER A 96 1.19 14.44 7.21
CA SER A 96 -0.06 13.72 7.41
C SER A 96 -0.87 13.59 6.12
N ILE A 97 -1.78 12.61 6.09
CA ILE A 97 -2.70 12.42 4.99
C ILE A 97 -4.08 11.98 5.50
N LYS A 98 -5.14 12.60 4.97
CA LYS A 98 -6.52 12.13 5.07
C LYS A 98 -6.94 11.52 3.75
N ILE A 99 -7.51 10.31 3.78
CA ILE A 99 -7.94 9.58 2.60
C ILE A 99 -9.44 9.36 2.69
N PHE A 100 -10.16 9.85 1.70
CA PHE A 100 -11.62 9.69 1.58
C PHE A 100 -11.88 8.43 0.77
N GLY A 101 -12.08 7.32 1.48
CA GLY A 101 -12.21 6.01 0.86
C GLY A 101 -13.52 5.84 0.09
N ASN A 102 -13.45 5.03 -0.96
CA ASN A 102 -14.58 4.66 -1.80
C ASN A 102 -14.58 3.12 -2.01
N PRO A 103 -15.44 2.36 -1.32
CA PRO A 103 -15.54 0.90 -1.47
C PRO A 103 -15.81 0.43 -2.91
N GLU A 104 -16.55 1.23 -3.67
CA GLU A 104 -16.99 0.90 -5.04
C GLU A 104 -15.98 1.32 -6.12
N ILE A 105 -14.79 1.80 -5.71
CA ILE A 105 -13.77 2.24 -6.67
C ILE A 105 -13.36 1.09 -7.60
N ASN A 106 -13.55 1.31 -8.90
CA ASN A 106 -13.14 0.43 -9.98
C ASN A 106 -12.69 1.30 -11.16
N LEU A 107 -11.43 1.20 -11.52
CA LEU A 107 -10.80 2.06 -12.51
C LEU A 107 -10.99 1.51 -13.92
N LYS A 108 -11.31 2.41 -14.87
CA LYS A 108 -11.42 2.09 -16.30
C LYS A 108 -10.51 2.96 -17.17
N LYS A 109 -9.50 3.60 -16.57
CA LYS A 109 -8.61 4.57 -17.22
C LYS A 109 -7.17 4.10 -17.27
N LYS A 110 -6.36 4.76 -18.09
CA LYS A 110 -4.91 4.58 -18.13
C LYS A 110 -4.23 5.39 -17.02
N ILE A 111 -3.29 4.76 -16.33
CA ILE A 111 -2.48 5.37 -15.29
C ILE A 111 -1.02 5.11 -15.59
N THR A 112 -0.20 6.16 -15.56
CA THR A 112 1.24 6.05 -15.74
C THR A 112 1.97 6.45 -14.47
N ILE A 113 2.84 5.56 -13.98
CA ILE A 113 3.71 5.78 -12.81
C ILE A 113 5.16 5.83 -13.30
N LYS A 114 5.81 6.99 -13.15
CA LYS A 114 7.19 7.22 -13.56
C LYS A 114 7.87 8.27 -12.69
N ASN A 115 9.21 8.34 -12.76
CA ASN A 115 10.02 9.36 -12.06
C ASN A 115 9.92 9.27 -10.53
N PHE A 116 9.85 8.04 -9.99
CA PHE A 116 9.77 7.78 -8.54
C PHE A 116 11.13 7.36 -7.94
N LEU A 117 12.24 7.82 -8.52
CA LEU A 117 13.61 7.60 -8.05
C LEU A 117 13.96 6.11 -7.89
N LYS A 118 13.36 5.24 -8.71
CA LYS A 118 13.51 3.78 -8.65
C LYS A 118 13.15 3.17 -7.28
N ASP A 119 12.28 3.83 -6.49
CA ASP A 119 11.83 3.30 -5.21
C ASP A 119 11.00 2.02 -5.42
N HIS A 120 11.54 0.91 -4.95
CA HIS A 120 10.93 -0.42 -5.11
C HIS A 120 9.55 -0.52 -4.44
N ARG A 121 9.31 0.21 -3.34
CA ARG A 121 8.00 0.19 -2.66
C ARG A 121 6.95 0.97 -3.43
N VAL A 122 7.32 2.08 -4.09
CA VAL A 122 6.41 2.78 -5.01
C VAL A 122 6.06 1.89 -6.20
N PHE A 123 7.05 1.18 -6.76
CA PHE A 123 6.80 0.22 -7.84
C PHE A 123 5.84 -0.88 -7.39
N MET A 124 6.17 -1.61 -6.33
CA MET A 124 5.37 -2.74 -5.84
C MET A 124 3.95 -2.31 -5.46
N SER A 125 3.79 -1.20 -4.74
CA SER A 125 2.46 -0.68 -4.37
C SER A 125 1.63 -0.29 -5.58
N SER A 126 2.25 0.25 -6.64
CA SER A 126 1.56 0.57 -7.88
C SER A 126 1.08 -0.68 -8.61
N VAL A 127 1.86 -1.77 -8.61
CA VAL A 127 1.45 -3.06 -9.15
C VAL A 127 0.27 -3.64 -8.37
N ILE A 128 0.33 -3.61 -7.03
CA ILE A 128 -0.80 -4.04 -6.20
C ILE A 128 -2.04 -3.17 -6.44
N ALA A 129 -1.87 -1.85 -6.64
CA ALA A 129 -2.98 -0.97 -7.00
C ALA A 129 -3.61 -1.39 -8.34
N ALA A 130 -2.81 -1.66 -9.35
CA ALA A 130 -3.29 -2.14 -10.65
C ALA A 130 -4.15 -3.40 -10.53
N LEU A 131 -3.67 -4.39 -9.79
CA LEU A 131 -4.37 -5.66 -9.56
C LEU A 131 -5.66 -5.51 -8.73
N SER A 132 -5.68 -4.54 -7.80
CA SER A 132 -6.77 -4.40 -6.83
C SER A 132 -7.88 -3.44 -7.27
N PHE A 133 -7.59 -2.50 -8.17
CA PHE A 133 -8.50 -1.41 -8.53
C PHE A 133 -8.86 -1.38 -10.02
N GLY A 134 -8.28 -2.26 -10.83
CA GLY A 134 -8.51 -2.29 -12.28
C GLY A 134 -7.82 -1.14 -13.02
N GLY A 135 -8.22 -0.94 -14.29
CA GLY A 135 -7.61 0.02 -15.20
C GLY A 135 -6.38 -0.54 -15.92
N GLU A 136 -5.79 0.27 -16.80
CA GLU A 136 -4.55 -0.04 -17.51
C GLU A 136 -3.41 0.76 -16.89
N TRP A 137 -2.34 0.07 -16.41
CA TRP A 137 -1.25 0.71 -15.71
C TRP A 137 0.08 0.53 -16.43
N HIS A 138 0.75 1.65 -16.71
CA HIS A 138 2.12 1.69 -17.19
C HIS A 138 3.04 2.11 -16.04
N ILE A 139 3.73 1.12 -15.46
CA ILE A 139 4.61 1.33 -14.31
C ILE A 139 6.05 1.17 -14.77
N HIS A 140 6.81 2.27 -14.72
CA HIS A 140 8.21 2.31 -15.13
C HIS A 140 9.13 1.68 -14.07
N ASP A 141 10.41 1.61 -14.39
CA ASP A 141 11.49 1.19 -13.46
C ASP A 141 11.28 -0.20 -12.82
N LYS A 142 10.81 -1.18 -13.61
CA LYS A 142 10.65 -2.58 -13.18
C LYS A 142 11.88 -3.14 -12.47
N ASN A 143 13.08 -2.68 -12.85
CA ASN A 143 14.33 -3.12 -12.26
C ASN A 143 14.54 -2.66 -10.81
N SER A 144 13.74 -1.73 -10.31
CA SER A 144 13.81 -1.25 -8.92
C SER A 144 13.63 -2.36 -7.87
N ILE A 145 12.96 -3.46 -8.21
CA ILE A 145 12.73 -4.58 -7.28
C ILE A 145 13.88 -5.59 -7.21
N LYS A 146 14.88 -5.52 -8.13
CA LYS A 146 15.93 -6.56 -8.22
C LYS A 146 16.75 -6.73 -6.95
N THR A 147 16.98 -5.67 -6.20
CA THR A 147 17.77 -5.68 -4.97
C THR A 147 16.99 -5.94 -3.70
N SER A 148 15.64 -5.77 -3.75
CA SER A 148 14.78 -5.88 -2.57
C SER A 148 13.87 -7.11 -2.61
N PHE A 149 13.18 -7.33 -3.73
CA PHE A 149 12.27 -8.45 -3.90
C PHE A 149 12.21 -8.92 -5.36
N PRO A 150 13.27 -9.59 -5.85
CA PRO A 150 13.42 -9.96 -7.27
C PRO A 150 12.29 -10.86 -7.80
N ASP A 151 11.76 -11.74 -6.96
CA ASP A 151 10.68 -12.68 -7.32
C ASP A 151 9.27 -12.10 -7.24
N PHE A 152 9.10 -10.82 -6.85
CA PHE A 152 7.80 -10.21 -6.62
C PHE A 152 6.80 -10.42 -7.78
N LEU A 153 7.19 -10.08 -9.01
CA LEU A 153 6.30 -10.23 -10.17
C LEU A 153 6.03 -11.69 -10.53
N LYS A 154 7.02 -12.58 -10.34
CA LYS A 154 6.86 -14.02 -10.57
C LYS A 154 5.84 -14.62 -9.61
N ILE A 155 5.90 -14.26 -8.33
CA ILE A 155 4.95 -14.69 -7.31
C ILE A 155 3.54 -14.21 -7.67
N LEU A 156 3.37 -12.94 -8.02
CA LEU A 156 2.06 -12.40 -8.41
C LEU A 156 1.47 -13.11 -9.63
N ASN A 157 2.27 -13.38 -10.65
CA ASN A 157 1.80 -14.10 -11.84
C ASN A 157 1.34 -15.52 -11.50
N ASN A 158 1.95 -16.19 -10.53
CA ASN A 158 1.55 -17.52 -10.09
C ASN A 158 0.24 -17.52 -9.27
N LEU A 159 -0.08 -16.40 -8.59
CA LEU A 159 -1.32 -16.24 -7.83
C LEU A 159 -2.53 -15.92 -8.72
N GLN A 160 -2.33 -15.55 -9.98
CA GLN A 160 -3.40 -15.21 -10.92
C GLN A 160 -3.84 -16.41 -11.79
N LYS A 161 -3.15 -17.54 -11.69
CA LYS A 161 -3.49 -18.82 -12.31
C LYS A 161 -4.42 -19.64 -11.42
#